data_e66a14b57af16462843207be0656eafc
#
_entry.id   e66a14b57af16462843207be0656eafc
#
_cell.length_a   1.000
_cell.length_b   1.000
_cell.length_c   1.000
_cell.angle_alpha   90.00
_cell.angle_beta   90.00
_cell.angle_gamma   90.00
#
_symmetry.space_group_name_H-M   'P 1'
#
loop_
_entity.id
_entity.type
_entity.pdbx_description
1 polymer ?
#
loop_
_entity_poly.entity_id
_entity_poly.type
_entity_poly.pdbx_seq_one_letter_code
_entity_poly.pdbx_strand_id
1 'polypeptide(L)'
;FQREILGGIPANLPAAFPRSEDVSHAPVRKDILSPAEKELALRNALRYFPAETHAVLAPEFAQELREYGRIYMYRLRPSHPVKARPISAYPAKCEQAASIMLMIQNNLDPAVAQHPEELITYGGNGGVFQNWAQYRLTMQYLSQMTEEQTLAMYSGHPMGLFPSHKDAPRVVVTNGMVIPNYSKPDDWERMNAMGVSQYGQMTAGSYMYIGPQGIVHGTTITVLNAVRMNDKTGSGPAGKLFVTAGLGGMSGAQPKAGNIAGVVSVTAEVNSDAA
;
A
#
# COMPACT_ATOMS: atom_id res chain seq x y z
N PHE A 1 -5.72 -11.70 17.30
CA PHE A 1 -4.72 -10.88 16.68
C PHE A 1 -3.38 -11.62 16.57
N GLN A 2 -2.63 -11.83 17.67
CA GLN A 2 -1.29 -12.44 17.65
C GLN A 2 -1.28 -13.84 17.00
N ARG A 3 -2.27 -14.69 17.29
CA ARG A 3 -2.39 -16.04 16.70
C ARG A 3 -2.54 -15.99 15.18
N GLU A 4 -3.26 -15.01 14.64
CA GLU A 4 -3.42 -14.86 13.18
C GLU A 4 -2.10 -14.44 12.54
N ILE A 5 -1.35 -13.53 13.16
CA ILE A 5 -0.03 -13.10 12.67
C ILE A 5 0.94 -14.29 12.63
N LEU A 6 1.04 -15.02 13.75
CA LEU A 6 1.93 -16.18 13.85
C LEU A 6 1.54 -17.31 12.89
N GLY A 7 0.25 -17.46 12.63
CA GLY A 7 -0.29 -18.51 11.76
C GLY A 7 -0.12 -18.25 10.26
N GLY A 8 0.03 -16.99 9.84
CA GLY A 8 0.12 -16.64 8.43
C GLY A 8 -1.14 -17.03 7.63
N ILE A 9 -0.97 -17.75 6.53
CA ILE A 9 -2.08 -18.33 5.78
C ILE A 9 -2.67 -19.51 6.57
N PRO A 10 -3.97 -19.48 6.89
CA PRO A 10 -4.59 -20.53 7.70
C PRO A 10 -4.64 -21.85 6.93
N ALA A 11 -4.30 -22.96 7.61
CA ALA A 11 -4.40 -24.30 7.03
C ALA A 11 -5.85 -24.67 6.67
N ASN A 12 -6.81 -24.24 7.49
CA ASN A 12 -8.23 -24.37 7.19
C ASN A 12 -8.74 -23.03 6.66
N LEU A 13 -9.39 -23.04 5.50
CA LEU A 13 -9.95 -21.83 4.91
C LEU A 13 -11.01 -21.23 5.83
N PRO A 14 -10.92 -19.95 6.19
CA PRO A 14 -11.99 -19.26 6.91
C PRO A 14 -13.25 -19.19 6.07
N ALA A 15 -14.41 -18.98 6.69
CA ALA A 15 -15.61 -18.69 5.97
C ALA A 15 -15.44 -17.44 5.09
N ALA A 16 -16.00 -17.46 3.89
CA ALA A 16 -16.06 -16.24 3.08
C ALA A 16 -17.03 -15.24 3.73
N PHE A 17 -16.67 -13.98 3.71
CA PHE A 17 -17.52 -12.91 4.18
C PHE A 17 -17.51 -11.73 3.18
N PRO A 18 -18.65 -11.05 3.01
CA PRO A 18 -18.77 -9.99 2.02
C PRO A 18 -17.86 -8.80 2.33
N ARG A 19 -17.68 -7.93 1.36
CA ARG A 19 -17.06 -6.62 1.57
C ARG A 19 -17.91 -5.81 2.54
N SER A 20 -17.26 -4.98 3.35
CA SER A 20 -17.96 -4.09 4.28
C SER A 20 -18.55 -2.90 3.53
N GLU A 21 -19.81 -2.57 3.79
CA GLU A 21 -20.44 -1.37 3.24
C GLU A 21 -20.00 -0.08 3.94
N ASP A 22 -19.32 -0.21 5.09
CA ASP A 22 -18.95 0.93 5.95
C ASP A 22 -17.59 1.57 5.57
N VAL A 23 -16.89 1.04 4.56
CA VAL A 23 -15.58 1.55 4.14
C VAL A 23 -15.57 1.93 2.66
N SER A 24 -14.67 2.85 2.31
CA SER A 24 -14.46 3.20 0.91
C SER A 24 -13.80 2.06 0.15
N HIS A 25 -14.29 1.77 -1.05
CA HIS A 25 -13.78 0.74 -1.93
C HIS A 25 -13.11 1.31 -3.18
N ALA A 26 -12.08 0.60 -3.67
CA ALA A 26 -11.45 0.92 -4.93
C ALA A 26 -12.45 0.80 -6.10
N PRO A 27 -12.37 1.67 -7.11
CA PRO A 27 -13.17 1.54 -8.31
C PRO A 27 -12.87 0.21 -9.01
N VAL A 28 -13.89 -0.36 -9.64
CA VAL A 28 -13.73 -1.56 -10.46
C VAL A 28 -12.73 -1.28 -11.57
N ARG A 29 -11.73 -2.15 -11.70
CA ARG A 29 -10.69 -2.00 -12.71
C ARG A 29 -11.16 -2.57 -14.04
N LYS A 30 -10.71 -1.95 -15.13
CA LYS A 30 -11.03 -2.40 -16.48
C LYS A 30 -10.54 -3.83 -16.70
N ASP A 31 -11.38 -4.67 -17.30
CA ASP A 31 -11.00 -6.00 -17.75
C ASP A 31 -10.17 -5.91 -19.05
N ILE A 32 -8.88 -6.08 -18.91
CA ILE A 32 -7.91 -5.98 -20.02
C ILE A 32 -7.15 -7.29 -20.28
N LEU A 33 -7.49 -8.35 -19.52
CA LEU A 33 -6.79 -9.63 -19.62
C LEU A 33 -7.42 -10.51 -20.71
N SER A 34 -6.57 -11.13 -21.54
CA SER A 34 -6.95 -12.23 -22.40
C SER A 34 -7.35 -13.48 -21.57
N PRO A 35 -8.06 -14.47 -22.16
CA PRO A 35 -8.40 -15.70 -21.45
C PRO A 35 -7.17 -16.43 -20.85
N ALA A 36 -6.06 -16.49 -21.60
CA ALA A 36 -4.83 -17.11 -21.11
C ALA A 36 -4.20 -16.36 -19.93
N GLU A 37 -4.29 -15.02 -19.93
CA GLU A 37 -3.80 -14.20 -18.82
C GLU A 37 -4.68 -14.30 -17.58
N LYS A 38 -6.00 -14.48 -17.75
CA LYS A 38 -6.91 -14.77 -16.62
C LYS A 38 -6.57 -16.11 -15.96
N GLU A 39 -6.26 -17.13 -16.76
CA GLU A 39 -5.78 -18.41 -16.23
C GLU A 39 -4.44 -18.25 -15.49
N LEU A 40 -3.52 -17.45 -16.03
CA LEU A 40 -2.25 -17.14 -15.36
C LEU A 40 -2.48 -16.39 -14.05
N ALA A 41 -3.39 -15.42 -14.01
CA ALA A 41 -3.76 -14.71 -12.79
C ALA A 41 -4.27 -15.66 -11.70
N LEU A 42 -5.13 -16.60 -12.06
CA LEU A 42 -5.62 -17.62 -11.13
C LEU A 42 -4.51 -18.54 -10.64
N ARG A 43 -3.62 -19.01 -11.53
CA ARG A 43 -2.46 -19.83 -11.12
C ARG A 43 -1.53 -19.06 -10.18
N ASN A 44 -1.29 -17.79 -10.45
CA ASN A 44 -0.49 -16.93 -9.58
C ASN A 44 -1.14 -16.70 -8.21
N ALA A 45 -2.46 -16.59 -8.14
CA ALA A 45 -3.18 -16.47 -6.88
C ALA A 45 -3.17 -17.79 -6.09
N LEU A 46 -3.40 -18.91 -6.76
CA LEU A 46 -3.48 -20.23 -6.12
C LEU A 46 -2.14 -20.74 -5.57
N ARG A 47 -1.00 -20.20 -6.03
CA ARG A 47 0.34 -20.63 -5.57
C ARG A 47 0.59 -20.46 -4.06
N TYR A 48 -0.22 -19.64 -3.39
CA TYR A 48 -0.14 -19.44 -1.93
C TYR A 48 -0.76 -20.60 -1.13
N PHE A 49 -1.49 -21.50 -1.78
CA PHE A 49 -2.37 -22.46 -1.14
C PHE A 49 -2.06 -23.90 -1.56
N PRO A 50 -2.27 -24.87 -0.67
CA PRO A 50 -2.13 -26.28 -1.02
C PRO A 50 -3.23 -26.70 -2.02
N ALA A 51 -2.89 -27.67 -2.87
CA ALA A 51 -3.71 -28.08 -4.03
C ALA A 51 -5.14 -28.51 -3.66
N GLU A 52 -5.35 -29.09 -2.50
CA GLU A 52 -6.65 -29.54 -1.99
C GLU A 52 -7.64 -28.39 -1.78
N THR A 53 -7.15 -27.16 -1.63
CA THR A 53 -8.01 -25.98 -1.47
C THR A 53 -8.37 -25.29 -2.79
N HIS A 54 -7.70 -25.65 -3.88
CA HIS A 54 -7.86 -24.98 -5.17
C HIS A 54 -9.27 -25.10 -5.73
N ALA A 55 -9.95 -26.23 -5.51
CA ALA A 55 -11.33 -26.44 -5.97
C ALA A 55 -12.32 -25.42 -5.37
N VAL A 56 -12.04 -24.93 -4.16
CA VAL A 56 -12.85 -23.91 -3.48
C VAL A 56 -12.41 -22.51 -3.88
N LEU A 57 -11.10 -22.26 -3.93
CA LEU A 57 -10.56 -20.91 -4.12
C LEU A 57 -10.57 -20.45 -5.59
N ALA A 58 -10.39 -21.35 -6.56
CA ALA A 58 -10.33 -20.96 -7.96
C ALA A 58 -11.61 -20.27 -8.47
N PRO A 59 -12.84 -20.79 -8.22
CA PRO A 59 -14.05 -20.10 -8.63
C PRO A 59 -14.24 -18.76 -7.89
N GLU A 60 -13.84 -18.66 -6.62
CA GLU A 60 -13.90 -17.43 -5.83
C GLU A 60 -12.95 -16.34 -6.39
N PHE A 61 -11.71 -16.68 -6.64
CA PHE A 61 -10.74 -15.76 -7.23
C PHE A 61 -11.10 -15.37 -8.66
N ALA A 62 -11.70 -16.30 -9.43
CA ALA A 62 -12.23 -15.98 -10.75
C ALA A 62 -13.41 -15.00 -10.67
N GLN A 63 -14.22 -15.08 -9.63
CA GLN A 63 -15.31 -14.13 -9.36
C GLN A 63 -14.73 -12.75 -9.00
N GLU A 64 -13.78 -12.67 -8.06
CA GLU A 64 -13.12 -11.40 -7.70
C GLU A 64 -12.51 -10.74 -8.95
N LEU A 65 -11.82 -11.50 -9.79
CA LEU A 65 -11.20 -10.98 -11.03
C LEU A 65 -12.25 -10.41 -11.99
N ARG A 66 -13.43 -11.07 -12.12
CA ARG A 66 -14.52 -10.57 -12.97
C ARG A 66 -15.21 -9.34 -12.42
N GLU A 67 -15.44 -9.31 -11.10
CA GLU A 67 -16.21 -8.25 -10.44
C GLU A 67 -15.37 -7.00 -10.18
N TYR A 68 -14.09 -7.16 -9.83
CA TYR A 68 -13.23 -6.06 -9.41
C TYR A 68 -12.04 -5.79 -10.35
N GLY A 69 -11.79 -6.69 -11.31
CA GLY A 69 -10.60 -6.64 -12.17
C GLY A 69 -9.30 -6.98 -11.43
N ARG A 70 -9.39 -7.48 -10.21
CA ARG A 70 -8.27 -7.87 -9.32
C ARG A 70 -8.67 -9.05 -8.46
N ILE A 71 -7.65 -9.77 -7.94
CA ILE A 71 -7.80 -10.84 -6.96
C ILE A 71 -7.25 -10.34 -5.63
N TYR A 72 -8.13 -9.87 -4.76
CA TYR A 72 -7.76 -9.33 -3.43
C TYR A 72 -7.71 -10.40 -2.36
N MET A 73 -8.32 -11.56 -2.58
CA MET A 73 -8.43 -12.67 -1.62
C MET A 73 -9.15 -12.24 -0.32
N TYR A 74 -10.32 -11.63 -0.45
CA TYR A 74 -11.10 -11.07 0.66
C TYR A 74 -11.36 -12.08 1.80
N ARG A 75 -11.51 -13.37 1.49
CA ARG A 75 -11.63 -14.45 2.48
C ARG A 75 -10.50 -14.46 3.50
N LEU A 76 -9.30 -13.97 3.13
CA LEU A 76 -8.13 -13.95 3.98
C LEU A 76 -7.98 -12.67 4.80
N ARG A 77 -8.94 -11.76 4.75
CA ARG A 77 -8.93 -10.59 5.64
C ARG A 77 -8.78 -11.04 7.09
N PRO A 78 -8.04 -10.29 7.93
CA PRO A 78 -7.97 -10.59 9.36
C PRO A 78 -9.35 -10.55 10.01
N SER A 79 -9.57 -11.43 11.00
CA SER A 79 -10.80 -11.41 11.81
C SER A 79 -10.81 -10.30 12.85
N HIS A 80 -9.66 -9.67 13.08
CA HIS A 80 -9.48 -8.56 14.01
C HIS A 80 -9.42 -7.21 13.26
N PRO A 81 -9.78 -6.10 13.88
CA PRO A 81 -9.62 -4.78 13.29
C PRO A 81 -8.15 -4.51 12.93
N VAL A 82 -7.90 -4.12 11.67
CA VAL A 82 -6.58 -3.74 11.18
C VAL A 82 -6.33 -2.30 11.58
N LYS A 83 -5.53 -2.09 12.62
CA LYS A 83 -5.13 -0.79 13.14
C LYS A 83 -3.86 -0.91 13.98
N ALA A 84 -3.13 0.20 14.14
CA ALA A 84 -1.97 0.24 15.01
C ALA A 84 -2.32 -0.12 16.47
N ARG A 85 -1.40 -0.82 17.11
CA ARG A 85 -1.45 -1.19 18.52
C ARG A 85 -0.13 -0.79 19.18
N PRO A 86 -0.07 -0.75 20.53
CA PRO A 86 1.22 -0.58 21.20
C PRO A 86 2.25 -1.58 20.68
N ILE A 87 3.49 -1.12 20.48
CA ILE A 87 4.57 -1.91 19.86
C ILE A 87 4.77 -3.26 20.58
N SER A 88 4.65 -3.28 21.89
CA SER A 88 4.76 -4.48 22.73
C SER A 88 3.67 -5.53 22.50
N ALA A 89 2.59 -5.18 21.81
CA ALA A 89 1.52 -6.11 21.50
C ALA A 89 1.84 -7.02 20.29
N TYR A 90 2.86 -6.66 19.50
CA TYR A 90 3.21 -7.43 18.31
C TYR A 90 4.07 -8.64 18.65
N PRO A 91 3.78 -9.83 18.08
CA PRO A 91 4.53 -11.06 18.35
C PRO A 91 5.80 -11.10 17.50
N ALA A 92 6.73 -10.20 17.76
CA ALA A 92 8.00 -10.09 17.03
C ALA A 92 9.19 -10.45 17.91
N LYS A 93 10.26 -10.94 17.31
CA LYS A 93 11.52 -11.27 17.98
C LYS A 93 12.44 -10.05 18.18
N CYS A 94 12.20 -8.97 17.41
CA CYS A 94 12.94 -7.72 17.54
C CYS A 94 11.99 -6.52 17.39
N GLU A 95 12.37 -5.41 18.02
CA GLU A 95 11.55 -4.19 18.06
C GLU A 95 11.35 -3.58 16.68
N GLN A 96 12.35 -3.66 15.82
CA GLN A 96 12.29 -3.15 14.45
C GLN A 96 11.20 -3.86 13.64
N ALA A 97 11.08 -5.18 13.76
CA ALA A 97 10.02 -5.94 13.11
C ALA A 97 8.63 -5.60 13.69
N ALA A 98 8.53 -5.43 15.00
CA ALA A 98 7.29 -4.97 15.64
C ALA A 98 6.86 -3.59 15.15
N SER A 99 7.82 -2.67 14.99
CA SER A 99 7.59 -1.33 14.45
C SER A 99 7.06 -1.37 13.03
N ILE A 100 7.62 -2.23 12.17
CA ILE A 100 7.16 -2.41 10.79
C ILE A 100 5.75 -2.99 10.76
N MET A 101 5.44 -3.99 11.58
CA MET A 101 4.08 -4.54 11.70
C MET A 101 3.07 -3.47 12.12
N LEU A 102 3.45 -2.63 13.10
CA LEU A 102 2.64 -1.50 13.54
C LEU A 102 2.37 -0.55 12.39
N MET A 103 3.39 -0.17 11.63
CA MET A 103 3.27 0.75 10.50
C MET A 103 2.40 0.15 9.38
N ILE A 104 2.52 -1.13 9.05
CA ILE A 104 1.65 -1.82 8.10
C ILE A 104 0.20 -1.72 8.54
N GLN A 105 -0.10 -2.05 9.79
CA GLN A 105 -1.47 -2.00 10.31
C GLN A 105 -2.01 -0.58 10.41
N ASN A 106 -1.17 0.40 10.74
CA ASN A 106 -1.58 1.80 10.71
C ASN A 106 -1.92 2.27 9.28
N ASN A 107 -1.11 1.86 8.30
CA ASN A 107 -1.36 2.22 6.89
C ASN A 107 -2.65 1.62 6.34
N LEU A 108 -3.08 0.48 6.87
CA LEU A 108 -4.29 -0.23 6.46
C LEU A 108 -5.49 0.00 7.39
N ASP A 109 -5.34 0.84 8.42
CA ASP A 109 -6.46 1.26 9.27
C ASP A 109 -7.54 1.93 8.41
N PRO A 110 -8.82 1.51 8.50
CA PRO A 110 -9.91 2.15 7.75
C PRO A 110 -10.04 3.67 7.97
N ALA A 111 -9.55 4.19 9.09
CA ALA A 111 -9.49 5.63 9.34
C ALA A 111 -8.34 6.34 8.60
N VAL A 112 -7.40 5.59 8.01
CA VAL A 112 -6.18 6.11 7.37
C VAL A 112 -6.14 5.74 5.89
N ALA A 113 -6.40 4.48 5.55
CA ALA A 113 -6.30 3.96 4.19
C ALA A 113 -7.43 4.50 3.29
N GLN A 114 -7.10 4.77 2.04
CA GLN A 114 -8.09 5.21 1.05
C GLN A 114 -9.11 4.10 0.74
N HIS A 115 -8.65 2.86 0.51
CA HIS A 115 -9.47 1.68 0.27
C HIS A 115 -8.90 0.49 1.05
N PRO A 116 -9.24 0.37 2.35
CA PRO A 116 -8.54 -0.56 3.26
C PRO A 116 -8.72 -2.02 2.87
N GLU A 117 -9.89 -2.41 2.38
CA GLU A 117 -10.16 -3.81 2.00
C GLU A 117 -9.46 -4.22 0.71
N GLU A 118 -9.13 -3.28 -0.16
CA GLU A 118 -8.32 -3.48 -1.37
C GLU A 118 -6.83 -3.20 -1.14
N LEU A 119 -6.42 -3.00 0.11
CA LEU A 119 -5.02 -2.78 0.51
C LEU A 119 -4.40 -1.53 -0.13
N ILE A 120 -5.23 -0.55 -0.46
CA ILE A 120 -4.81 0.72 -1.07
C ILE A 120 -4.77 1.80 0.01
N THR A 121 -3.58 2.33 0.26
CA THR A 121 -3.36 3.33 1.30
C THR A 121 -3.65 4.75 0.80
N TYR A 122 -3.20 5.10 -0.40
CA TYR A 122 -3.46 6.41 -1.01
C TYR A 122 -3.18 6.42 -2.52
N GLY A 123 -3.59 7.49 -3.19
CA GLY A 123 -3.25 7.74 -4.60
C GLY A 123 -3.93 6.82 -5.60
N GLY A 124 -5.07 6.22 -5.24
CA GLY A 124 -5.89 5.38 -6.10
C GLY A 124 -5.34 3.98 -6.39
N ASN A 125 -4.02 3.82 -6.47
CA ASN A 125 -3.31 2.55 -6.71
C ASN A 125 -2.16 2.29 -5.74
N GLY A 126 -1.91 3.19 -4.79
CA GLY A 126 -0.81 3.09 -3.85
C GLY A 126 -1.03 1.99 -2.82
N GLY A 127 -0.79 0.75 -3.22
CA GLY A 127 -0.97 -0.45 -2.41
C GLY A 127 0.28 -0.86 -1.65
N VAL A 128 0.07 -1.45 -0.48
CA VAL A 128 1.11 -2.10 0.33
C VAL A 128 1.30 -3.53 -0.16
N PHE A 129 0.19 -4.20 -0.48
CA PHE A 129 0.12 -5.58 -0.98
C PHE A 129 -0.88 -5.65 -2.14
N GLN A 130 -0.79 -6.70 -2.95
CA GLN A 130 -1.77 -6.98 -3.99
C GLN A 130 -2.99 -7.71 -3.45
N ASN A 131 -2.83 -8.52 -2.40
CA ASN A 131 -3.86 -9.36 -1.82
C ASN A 131 -3.60 -9.68 -0.35
N TRP A 132 -4.61 -10.17 0.35
CA TRP A 132 -4.53 -10.48 1.77
C TRP A 132 -3.64 -11.66 2.13
N ALA A 133 -3.33 -12.57 1.19
CA ALA A 133 -2.34 -13.62 1.45
C ALA A 133 -0.94 -13.03 1.64
N GLN A 134 -0.58 -12.05 0.82
CA GLN A 134 0.70 -11.34 0.95
C GLN A 134 0.82 -10.61 2.29
N TYR A 135 -0.24 -9.94 2.75
CA TYR A 135 -0.29 -9.33 4.08
C TYR A 135 -0.02 -10.37 5.17
N ARG A 136 -0.76 -11.50 5.16
CA ARG A 136 -0.61 -12.55 6.18
C ARG A 136 0.81 -13.13 6.21
N LEU A 137 1.37 -13.44 5.07
CA LEU A 137 2.73 -13.96 4.96
C LEU A 137 3.77 -12.95 5.44
N THR A 138 3.63 -11.69 5.06
CA THR A 138 4.55 -10.62 5.50
C THR A 138 4.52 -10.46 7.02
N MET A 139 3.34 -10.42 7.62
CA MET A 139 3.20 -10.33 9.08
C MET A 139 3.81 -11.56 9.78
N GLN A 140 3.64 -12.74 9.20
CA GLN A 140 4.26 -13.98 9.71
C GLN A 140 5.78 -13.92 9.61
N TYR A 141 6.35 -13.54 8.48
CA TYR A 141 7.81 -13.39 8.33
C TYR A 141 8.37 -12.36 9.32
N LEU A 142 7.71 -11.22 9.48
CA LEU A 142 8.13 -10.21 10.46
C LEU A 142 8.10 -10.76 11.89
N SER A 143 7.11 -11.62 12.23
CA SER A 143 7.07 -12.25 13.55
C SER A 143 8.24 -13.21 13.82
N GLN A 144 8.80 -13.77 12.77
CA GLN A 144 9.92 -14.75 12.84
C GLN A 144 11.29 -14.08 12.68
N MET A 145 11.34 -12.86 12.18
CA MET A 145 12.56 -12.12 11.85
C MET A 145 13.41 -11.87 13.09
N THR A 146 14.71 -12.11 12.96
CA THR A 146 15.73 -11.71 13.93
C THR A 146 16.43 -10.42 13.49
N GLU A 147 17.25 -9.84 14.37
CA GLU A 147 18.07 -8.65 14.06
C GLU A 147 19.14 -8.89 12.98
N GLU A 148 19.45 -10.14 12.68
CA GLU A 148 20.44 -10.54 11.67
C GLU A 148 19.76 -11.01 10.37
N GLN A 149 18.53 -10.56 10.11
CA GLN A 149 17.79 -10.92 8.91
C GLN A 149 17.18 -9.68 8.25
N THR A 150 17.02 -9.78 6.93
CA THR A 150 16.30 -8.81 6.09
C THR A 150 15.19 -9.54 5.34
N LEU A 151 13.98 -9.01 5.40
CA LEU A 151 12.85 -9.46 4.58
C LEU A 151 12.97 -8.84 3.18
N ALA A 152 13.09 -9.67 2.16
CA ALA A 152 13.00 -9.23 0.77
C ALA A 152 11.55 -9.31 0.27
N MET A 153 11.08 -8.23 -0.36
CA MET A 153 9.74 -8.08 -0.89
C MET A 153 9.78 -7.75 -2.38
N TYR A 154 8.88 -8.33 -3.16
CA TYR A 154 8.70 -8.04 -4.57
C TYR A 154 7.22 -7.75 -4.85
N SER A 155 6.89 -6.51 -5.20
CA SER A 155 5.51 -6.10 -5.53
C SER A 155 4.48 -6.59 -4.50
N GLY A 156 4.78 -6.41 -3.22
CA GLY A 156 3.94 -6.87 -2.10
C GLY A 156 4.13 -8.34 -1.71
N HIS A 157 4.78 -9.15 -2.55
CA HIS A 157 5.04 -10.56 -2.26
C HIS A 157 6.30 -10.73 -1.40
N PRO A 158 6.21 -11.33 -0.21
CA PRO A 158 7.38 -11.66 0.60
C PRO A 158 8.15 -12.83 0.00
N MET A 159 9.42 -12.59 -0.35
CA MET A 159 10.29 -13.59 -0.95
C MET A 159 10.97 -14.47 0.09
N GLY A 160 11.20 -13.96 1.29
CA GLY A 160 11.81 -14.69 2.40
C GLY A 160 12.67 -13.80 3.30
N LEU A 161 13.10 -14.40 4.41
CA LEU A 161 14.07 -13.83 5.34
C LEU A 161 15.49 -14.25 4.91
N PHE A 162 16.32 -13.28 4.61
CA PHE A 162 17.70 -13.50 4.18
C PHE A 162 18.69 -13.11 5.28
N PRO A 163 19.82 -13.80 5.43
CA PRO A 163 20.85 -13.41 6.37
C PRO A 163 21.36 -11.99 6.09
N SER A 164 21.51 -11.21 7.14
CA SER A 164 22.07 -9.86 7.10
C SER A 164 22.77 -9.53 8.41
N HIS A 165 22.85 -8.29 8.81
CA HIS A 165 23.43 -7.86 10.07
C HIS A 165 22.55 -6.79 10.73
N LYS A 166 22.77 -6.53 12.02
CA LYS A 166 21.92 -5.66 12.84
C LYS A 166 21.76 -4.23 12.30
N ASP A 167 22.73 -3.73 11.56
CA ASP A 167 22.70 -2.38 10.96
C ASP A 167 22.14 -2.39 9.53
N ALA A 168 21.76 -3.56 8.99
CA ALA A 168 21.14 -3.67 7.66
C ALA A 168 19.67 -3.25 7.70
N PRO A 169 19.09 -2.81 6.56
CA PRO A 169 17.64 -2.62 6.44
C PRO A 169 16.87 -3.89 6.82
N ARG A 170 15.82 -3.72 7.62
CA ARG A 170 14.97 -4.87 8.01
C ARG A 170 14.10 -5.36 6.86
N VAL A 171 13.73 -4.48 5.94
CA VAL A 171 12.94 -4.81 4.75
C VAL A 171 13.53 -4.14 3.53
N VAL A 172 13.64 -4.88 2.43
CA VAL A 172 13.96 -4.35 1.11
C VAL A 172 12.77 -4.62 0.19
N VAL A 173 12.22 -3.58 -0.39
CA VAL A 173 11.02 -3.63 -1.24
C VAL A 173 11.37 -3.25 -2.67
N THR A 174 10.91 -4.06 -3.63
CA THR A 174 10.98 -3.74 -5.06
C THR A 174 9.60 -3.85 -5.69
N ASN A 175 9.31 -3.05 -6.72
CA ASN A 175 8.04 -3.10 -7.44
C ASN A 175 8.09 -3.95 -8.70
N GLY A 176 9.27 -4.32 -9.17
CA GLY A 176 9.44 -5.25 -10.28
C GLY A 176 8.96 -4.79 -11.65
N MET A 177 8.75 -3.51 -11.86
CA MET A 177 8.42 -2.98 -13.18
C MET A 177 9.64 -2.99 -14.10
N VAL A 178 9.47 -3.50 -15.33
CA VAL A 178 10.54 -3.57 -16.32
C VAL A 178 10.43 -2.37 -17.24
N ILE A 179 11.23 -1.37 -16.95
CA ILE A 179 11.32 -0.12 -17.71
C ILE A 179 12.57 -0.19 -18.63
N PRO A 180 12.49 0.26 -19.87
CA PRO A 180 11.40 1.00 -20.53
C PRO A 180 10.35 0.13 -21.22
N ASN A 181 10.50 -1.19 -21.28
CA ASN A 181 9.69 -2.06 -22.15
C ASN A 181 8.23 -2.20 -21.74
N TYR A 182 7.95 -2.06 -20.43
CA TYR A 182 6.61 -2.23 -19.83
C TYR A 182 6.29 -1.03 -18.94
N SER A 183 6.11 0.14 -19.53
CA SER A 183 5.89 1.40 -18.79
C SER A 183 4.62 2.15 -19.17
N LYS A 184 3.81 1.59 -20.06
CA LYS A 184 2.51 2.18 -20.43
C LYS A 184 1.48 1.90 -19.31
N PRO A 185 0.47 2.75 -19.13
CA PRO A 185 -0.60 2.52 -18.14
C PRO A 185 -1.24 1.14 -18.26
N ASP A 186 -1.54 0.67 -19.48
CA ASP A 186 -2.14 -0.66 -19.71
C ASP A 186 -1.19 -1.80 -19.30
N ASP A 187 0.12 -1.64 -19.40
CA ASP A 187 1.09 -2.63 -18.95
C ASP A 187 1.02 -2.79 -17.41
N TRP A 188 0.91 -1.68 -16.68
CA TRP A 188 0.79 -1.71 -15.22
C TRP A 188 -0.51 -2.36 -14.77
N GLU A 189 -1.62 -1.97 -15.38
CA GLU A 189 -2.93 -2.54 -15.08
C GLU A 189 -2.95 -4.05 -15.34
N ARG A 190 -2.41 -4.49 -16.48
CA ARG A 190 -2.33 -5.89 -16.88
C ARG A 190 -1.41 -6.72 -15.99
N MET A 191 -0.21 -6.22 -15.68
CA MET A 191 0.73 -6.90 -14.79
C MET A 191 0.18 -7.02 -13.36
N ASN A 192 -0.53 -6.00 -12.88
CA ASN A 192 -1.17 -6.04 -11.58
C ASN A 192 -2.33 -7.03 -11.56
N ALA A 193 -3.20 -7.02 -12.57
CA ALA A 193 -4.32 -7.96 -12.66
C ALA A 193 -3.87 -9.43 -12.71
N MET A 194 -2.72 -9.70 -13.35
CA MET A 194 -2.11 -11.03 -13.37
C MET A 194 -1.40 -11.42 -12.05
N GLY A 195 -1.30 -10.51 -11.07
CA GLY A 195 -0.54 -10.77 -9.84
C GLY A 195 0.98 -10.85 -10.05
N VAL A 196 1.50 -10.25 -11.13
CA VAL A 196 2.94 -10.26 -11.46
C VAL A 196 3.65 -9.09 -10.81
N SER A 197 3.12 -7.90 -10.95
CA SER A 197 3.72 -6.68 -10.43
C SER A 197 2.63 -5.72 -9.96
N GLN A 198 2.93 -4.89 -8.97
CA GLN A 198 2.05 -3.80 -8.60
C GLN A 198 2.77 -2.47 -8.78
N TYR A 199 2.00 -1.46 -9.18
CA TYR A 199 2.42 -0.09 -9.06
C TYR A 199 2.11 0.38 -7.65
N GLY A 200 3.14 0.42 -6.81
CA GLY A 200 3.05 1.02 -5.48
C GLY A 200 3.62 2.43 -5.53
N GLN A 201 2.95 3.38 -4.90
CA GLN A 201 3.59 4.64 -4.60
C GLN A 201 4.76 4.35 -3.65
N MET A 202 5.88 5.05 -3.84
CA MET A 202 7.16 4.79 -3.17
C MET A 202 7.03 4.56 -1.66
N THR A 203 6.27 5.39 -0.98
CA THR A 203 6.09 5.35 0.46
C THR A 203 5.06 4.29 0.92
N ALA A 204 4.01 4.02 0.14
CA ALA A 204 3.09 2.93 0.42
C ALA A 204 3.80 1.58 0.36
N GLY A 205 4.64 1.36 -0.66
CA GLY A 205 5.42 0.13 -0.80
C GLY A 205 6.50 -0.06 0.26
N SER A 206 7.00 1.01 0.88
CA SER A 206 8.05 0.94 1.89
C SER A 206 7.56 0.78 3.32
N TYR A 207 6.26 0.86 3.57
CA TYR A 207 5.63 0.85 4.90
C TYR A 207 6.05 2.01 5.84
N MET A 208 6.85 2.95 5.35
CA MET A 208 7.45 4.02 6.17
C MET A 208 6.64 5.30 6.18
N TYR A 209 5.68 5.41 5.28
CA TYR A 209 4.88 6.60 5.09
C TYR A 209 3.39 6.28 5.16
N ILE A 210 2.63 7.18 5.76
CA ILE A 210 1.25 6.94 6.17
C ILE A 210 0.27 7.85 5.42
N GLY A 211 0.55 8.19 4.18
CA GLY A 211 -0.41 8.92 3.37
C GLY A 211 -0.14 10.44 3.28
N PRO A 212 -1.16 11.25 2.98
CA PRO A 212 -1.00 12.66 2.59
C PRO A 212 -0.39 13.55 3.68
N GLN A 213 -0.53 13.20 4.97
CA GLN A 213 -0.04 14.03 6.06
C GLN A 213 1.47 14.28 6.01
N GLY A 214 2.28 13.29 5.57
CA GLY A 214 3.74 13.49 5.45
C GLY A 214 4.10 14.47 4.36
N ILE A 215 3.38 14.43 3.22
CA ILE A 215 3.58 15.38 2.13
C ILE A 215 3.10 16.77 2.54
N VAL A 216 1.94 16.88 3.20
CA VAL A 216 1.44 18.14 3.74
C VAL A 216 2.45 18.72 4.74
N HIS A 217 2.96 17.92 5.66
CA HIS A 217 3.96 18.33 6.64
C HIS A 217 5.26 18.79 5.97
N GLY A 218 5.82 17.97 5.08
CA GLY A 218 7.06 18.30 4.36
C GLY A 218 6.94 19.57 3.52
N THR A 219 5.82 19.73 2.79
CA THR A 219 5.56 20.92 1.99
C THR A 219 5.36 22.15 2.86
N THR A 220 4.62 22.04 3.97
CA THR A 220 4.42 23.15 4.92
C THR A 220 5.75 23.67 5.46
N ILE A 221 6.64 22.76 5.91
CA ILE A 221 7.98 23.15 6.40
C ILE A 221 8.79 23.81 5.28
N THR A 222 8.75 23.27 4.07
CA THR A 222 9.46 23.82 2.92
C THR A 222 8.99 25.23 2.57
N VAL A 223 7.67 25.45 2.52
CA VAL A 223 7.08 26.77 2.25
C VAL A 223 7.43 27.76 3.35
N LEU A 224 7.32 27.37 4.63
CA LEU A 224 7.70 28.23 5.75
C LEU A 224 9.17 28.61 5.70
N ASN A 225 10.07 27.67 5.39
CA ASN A 225 11.49 27.97 5.25
C ASN A 225 11.77 28.88 4.06
N ALA A 226 11.13 28.66 2.92
CA ALA A 226 11.22 29.55 1.76
C ALA A 226 10.77 30.98 2.11
N VAL A 227 9.66 31.10 2.84
CA VAL A 227 9.20 32.40 3.35
C VAL A 227 10.24 33.04 4.24
N ARG A 228 10.76 32.34 5.24
CA ARG A 228 11.79 32.88 6.15
C ARG A 228 13.03 33.32 5.44
N MET A 229 13.51 32.56 4.44
CA MET A 229 14.70 32.91 3.67
C MET A 229 14.52 34.14 2.78
N ASN A 230 13.31 34.40 2.31
CA ASN A 230 13.01 35.49 1.38
C ASN A 230 12.31 36.70 2.04
N ASP A 231 11.95 36.60 3.31
CA ASP A 231 11.27 37.68 4.03
C ASP A 231 12.26 38.71 4.59
N LYS A 232 12.59 39.69 3.77
CA LYS A 232 13.47 40.82 4.14
C LYS A 232 12.79 41.86 5.03
N THR A 233 11.48 41.80 5.16
CA THR A 233 10.66 42.83 5.82
C THR A 233 10.09 42.39 7.14
N GLY A 234 10.18 41.10 7.48
CA GLY A 234 9.54 40.52 8.66
C GLY A 234 8.02 40.40 8.56
N SER A 235 7.45 40.51 7.37
CA SER A 235 6.02 40.47 7.12
C SER A 235 5.42 39.04 7.23
N GLY A 236 6.27 38.04 7.33
CA GLY A 236 5.84 36.65 7.43
C GLY A 236 5.23 36.10 6.10
N PRO A 237 4.37 35.08 6.19
CA PRO A 237 3.81 34.42 5.00
C PRO A 237 2.67 35.21 4.32
N ALA A 238 2.02 36.12 5.02
CA ALA A 238 0.86 36.84 4.52
C ALA A 238 1.17 37.62 3.23
N GLY A 239 0.31 37.47 2.22
CA GLY A 239 0.46 38.11 0.93
C GLY A 239 1.52 37.55 -0.01
N LYS A 240 2.28 36.51 0.42
CA LYS A 240 3.23 35.81 -0.44
C LYS A 240 2.49 34.78 -1.31
N LEU A 241 2.90 34.64 -2.55
CA LEU A 241 2.31 33.71 -3.52
C LEU A 241 3.13 32.43 -3.61
N PHE A 242 2.47 31.31 -3.43
CA PHE A 242 2.98 29.97 -3.69
C PHE A 242 2.32 29.41 -4.95
N VAL A 243 3.09 29.21 -6.00
CA VAL A 243 2.61 28.68 -7.27
C VAL A 243 3.13 27.26 -7.46
N THR A 244 2.24 26.34 -7.80
CA THR A 244 2.55 24.94 -8.02
C THR A 244 1.70 24.33 -9.12
N ALA A 245 1.94 23.05 -9.46
CA ALA A 245 1.17 22.33 -10.47
C ALA A 245 0.84 20.92 -9.99
N GLY A 246 -0.35 20.44 -10.40
CA GLY A 246 -0.88 19.12 -10.08
C GLY A 246 -1.75 19.11 -8.82
N LEU A 247 -2.88 18.36 -8.89
CA LEU A 247 -3.81 18.11 -7.79
C LEU A 247 -4.06 16.61 -7.56
N GLY A 248 -3.21 15.74 -8.15
CA GLY A 248 -3.29 14.30 -7.93
C GLY A 248 -2.98 13.87 -6.50
N GLY A 249 -2.87 12.56 -6.28
CA GLY A 249 -2.74 11.95 -4.95
C GLY A 249 -1.61 12.52 -4.07
N MET A 250 -0.51 12.94 -4.66
CA MET A 250 0.60 13.57 -3.93
C MET A 250 0.55 15.10 -3.98
N SER A 251 0.43 15.67 -5.16
CA SER A 251 0.50 17.12 -5.35
C SER A 251 -0.72 17.87 -4.80
N GLY A 252 -1.86 17.21 -4.63
CA GLY A 252 -3.03 17.78 -3.93
C GLY A 252 -2.79 18.19 -2.47
N ALA A 253 -1.69 17.70 -1.87
CA ALA A 253 -1.24 18.15 -0.55
C ALA A 253 -0.64 19.58 -0.56
N GLN A 254 -0.17 20.07 -1.70
CA GLN A 254 0.55 21.34 -1.80
C GLN A 254 -0.33 22.58 -1.52
N PRO A 255 -1.53 22.74 -2.10
CA PRO A 255 -2.40 23.86 -1.76
C PRO A 255 -2.83 23.84 -0.29
N LYS A 256 -3.07 22.64 0.27
CA LYS A 256 -3.38 22.49 1.69
C LYS A 256 -2.21 22.95 2.58
N ALA A 257 -0.99 22.57 2.22
CA ALA A 257 0.22 23.01 2.93
C ALA A 257 0.44 24.52 2.82
N GLY A 258 0.18 25.11 1.65
CA GLY A 258 0.25 26.55 1.46
C GLY A 258 -0.75 27.31 2.35
N ASN A 259 -1.98 26.82 2.46
CA ASN A 259 -2.99 27.37 3.37
C ASN A 259 -2.54 27.29 4.84
N ILE A 260 -1.99 26.13 5.27
CA ILE A 260 -1.46 25.97 6.62
C ILE A 260 -0.29 26.93 6.89
N ALA A 261 0.58 27.12 5.89
CA ALA A 261 1.69 28.06 5.98
C ALA A 261 1.26 29.53 5.95
N GLY A 262 0.03 29.84 5.61
CA GLY A 262 -0.51 31.20 5.56
C GLY A 262 -0.15 32.01 4.30
N VAL A 263 0.19 31.33 3.21
CA VAL A 263 0.46 31.96 1.91
C VAL A 263 -0.76 31.85 0.97
N VAL A 264 -0.80 32.67 -0.08
CA VAL A 264 -1.77 32.54 -1.17
C VAL A 264 -1.29 31.43 -2.10
N SER A 265 -2.08 30.36 -2.26
CA SER A 265 -1.73 29.22 -3.13
C SER A 265 -2.45 29.32 -4.47
N VAL A 266 -1.71 29.14 -5.56
CA VAL A 266 -2.24 28.97 -6.92
C VAL A 266 -1.71 27.67 -7.48
N THR A 267 -2.62 26.78 -7.89
CA THR A 267 -2.27 25.46 -8.43
C THR A 267 -2.84 25.31 -9.84
N ALA A 268 -1.99 24.94 -10.79
CA ALA A 268 -2.41 24.58 -12.14
C ALA A 268 -2.63 23.06 -12.21
N GLU A 269 -3.76 22.63 -12.77
CA GLU A 269 -4.07 21.22 -13.01
C GLU A 269 -4.52 21.01 -14.45
N VAL A 270 -4.04 19.95 -15.10
CA VAL A 270 -4.39 19.60 -16.48
C VAL A 270 -5.53 18.57 -16.54
N ASN A 271 -5.75 17.85 -15.46
CA ASN A 271 -6.83 16.88 -15.35
C ASN A 271 -8.04 17.54 -14.67
N SER A 272 -9.12 17.72 -15.43
CA SER A 272 -10.36 18.33 -14.92
C SER A 272 -11.00 17.53 -13.79
N ASP A 273 -10.80 16.21 -13.75
CA ASP A 273 -11.37 15.33 -12.70
C ASP A 273 -10.62 15.49 -11.36
N ALA A 274 -9.40 16.03 -11.39
CA ALA A 274 -8.60 16.29 -10.21
C ALA A 274 -8.73 17.76 -9.73
N ALA A 275 -9.24 18.65 -10.57
CA ALA A 275 -9.42 20.07 -10.27
C ALA A 275 -10.74 20.33 -9.53
#